data_2c2a7a586b3d167c0c7b156df3800b52
#
_entry.id   2c2a7a586b3d167c0c7b156df3800b52
#
_cell.length_a   1.000
_cell.length_b   1.000
_cell.length_c   1.000
_cell.angle_alpha   90.00
_cell.angle_beta   90.00
_cell.angle_gamma   90.00
#
_symmetry.space_group_name_H-M   'P 1'
#
loop_
_entity.id
_entity.type
_entity.pdbx_description
1 polymer ?
#
loop_
_entity_poly.entity_id
_entity_poly.type
_entity_poly.pdbx_seq_one_letter_code
_entity_poly.pdbx_strand_id
1 'polypeptide(L)'
;MNDPVFVCPHCGNKTPHRSVFSHSYVGDWYGTNGKLTDDPPTSNYSGYSCTTCGDLSIYETHDFDTGDEPTLVFPSGVDLDDSIPEIVASNYRESKRVQKVSPNAFAVLIRRSLEALCDDRGVAPGSLHARLKTLADNGEIPPVLVEVTDVLRTLGNSGAHNTGQKVTVPLTWQMDKFFRTLVEYVYVAPKKLKEFRISLETSEAP
;
A
#
# COMPACT_ATOMS: atom_id res chain seq x y z
N MET A 1 3.11 -1.31 -32.77
CA MET A 1 3.56 -0.45 -31.65
C MET A 1 4.15 -1.36 -30.61
N ASN A 2 5.34 -1.07 -30.09
CA ASN A 2 5.92 -1.85 -29.02
C ASN A 2 5.24 -1.47 -27.70
N ASP A 3 4.83 -2.47 -26.91
CA ASP A 3 4.27 -2.26 -25.58
C ASP A 3 5.31 -1.54 -24.70
N PRO A 4 4.94 -0.47 -23.95
CA PRO A 4 5.88 0.23 -23.09
C PRO A 4 6.36 -0.67 -21.96
N VAL A 5 7.64 -0.54 -21.57
CA VAL A 5 8.27 -1.33 -20.50
C VAL A 5 8.56 -0.44 -19.30
N PHE A 6 7.87 -0.70 -18.20
CA PHE A 6 8.07 0.00 -16.93
C PHE A 6 7.84 -0.93 -15.73
N VAL A 7 8.12 -0.44 -14.53
CA VAL A 7 7.91 -1.21 -13.30
C VAL A 7 6.42 -1.21 -12.95
N CYS A 8 5.84 -2.39 -12.88
CA CYS A 8 4.42 -2.54 -12.53
C CYS A 8 4.18 -2.14 -11.06
N PRO A 9 3.25 -1.22 -10.78
CA PRO A 9 2.96 -0.79 -9.42
C PRO A 9 2.31 -1.90 -8.56
N HIS A 10 1.73 -2.92 -9.18
CA HIS A 10 1.10 -4.03 -8.46
C HIS A 10 2.08 -5.14 -8.07
N CYS A 11 2.93 -5.59 -9.00
CA CYS A 11 3.81 -6.74 -8.77
C CYS A 11 5.30 -6.37 -8.69
N GLY A 12 5.68 -5.11 -8.95
CA GLY A 12 7.05 -4.61 -8.89
C GLY A 12 7.98 -5.16 -9.99
N ASN A 13 7.49 -5.95 -10.94
CA ASN A 13 8.28 -6.45 -12.05
C ASN A 13 8.41 -5.40 -13.16
N LYS A 14 9.61 -5.24 -13.72
CA LYS A 14 9.83 -4.45 -14.93
C LYS A 14 9.46 -5.32 -16.14
N THR A 15 8.36 -4.99 -16.81
CA THR A 15 7.75 -5.85 -17.83
C THR A 15 7.01 -5.02 -18.89
N PRO A 16 6.74 -5.55 -20.08
CA PRO A 16 5.84 -4.90 -21.04
C PRO A 16 4.44 -4.73 -20.49
N HIS A 17 3.79 -3.63 -20.87
CA HIS A 17 2.42 -3.31 -20.48
C HIS A 17 1.58 -3.03 -21.71
N ARG A 18 0.47 -3.78 -21.87
CA ARG A 18 -0.46 -3.56 -22.97
C ARG A 18 -1.32 -2.36 -22.73
N SER A 19 -1.38 -1.44 -23.70
CA SER A 19 -2.35 -0.34 -23.66
C SER A 19 -3.77 -0.90 -23.72
N VAL A 20 -4.62 -0.45 -22.79
CA VAL A 20 -6.02 -0.88 -22.63
C VAL A 20 -6.96 0.21 -23.12
N PHE A 21 -6.71 1.45 -22.70
CA PHE A 21 -7.46 2.62 -23.12
C PHE A 21 -6.61 3.90 -23.02
N SER A 22 -7.09 4.95 -23.70
CA SER A 22 -6.66 6.32 -23.50
C SER A 22 -7.89 7.21 -23.47
N HIS A 23 -7.91 8.18 -22.55
CA HIS A 23 -9.02 9.11 -22.39
C HIS A 23 -8.48 10.52 -22.08
N SER A 24 -8.99 11.52 -22.79
CA SER A 24 -8.64 12.91 -22.54
C SER A 24 -9.85 13.64 -21.94
N TYR A 25 -9.59 14.42 -20.91
CA TYR A 25 -10.61 15.19 -20.18
C TYR A 25 -10.16 16.64 -20.00
N VAL A 26 -11.03 17.57 -20.32
CA VAL A 26 -10.86 19.00 -20.06
C VAL A 26 -11.85 19.37 -18.95
N GLY A 27 -11.33 19.66 -17.77
CA GLY A 27 -12.14 20.01 -16.60
C GLY A 27 -12.06 21.49 -16.25
N ASP A 28 -12.83 21.89 -15.24
CA ASP A 28 -12.72 23.23 -14.67
C ASP A 28 -11.42 23.35 -13.87
N TRP A 29 -10.57 24.30 -14.27
CA TRP A 29 -9.34 24.62 -13.55
C TRP A 29 -9.39 26.01 -12.95
N TYR A 30 -8.93 26.12 -11.72
CA TYR A 30 -8.89 27.37 -10.98
C TYR A 30 -7.44 27.80 -10.81
N GLY A 31 -7.10 28.99 -11.29
CA GLY A 31 -5.79 29.59 -11.08
C GLY A 31 -5.51 29.88 -9.60
N THR A 32 -4.28 30.26 -9.29
CA THR A 32 -3.85 30.61 -7.92
C THR A 32 -4.63 31.78 -7.30
N ASN A 33 -5.34 32.55 -8.11
CA ASN A 33 -6.25 33.64 -7.71
C ASN A 33 -7.68 33.16 -7.42
N GLY A 34 -7.95 31.83 -7.48
CA GLY A 34 -9.28 31.25 -7.28
C GLY A 34 -10.30 31.49 -8.40
N LYS A 35 -9.86 32.01 -9.56
CA LYS A 35 -10.74 32.20 -10.73
C LYS A 35 -10.57 31.03 -11.70
N LEU A 36 -11.70 30.71 -12.38
CA LEU A 36 -11.70 29.76 -13.48
C LEU A 36 -10.74 30.23 -14.58
N THR A 37 -9.96 29.30 -15.11
CA THR A 37 -9.02 29.59 -16.21
C THR A 37 -9.74 29.48 -17.56
N ASP A 38 -9.48 30.42 -18.48
CA ASP A 38 -10.08 30.45 -19.83
C ASP A 38 -9.46 29.37 -20.75
N ASP A 39 -8.28 28.86 -20.41
CA ASP A 39 -7.55 27.80 -21.13
C ASP A 39 -7.13 26.69 -20.16
N PRO A 40 -8.05 25.81 -19.76
CA PRO A 40 -7.76 24.75 -18.85
C PRO A 40 -6.90 23.67 -19.53
N PRO A 41 -5.91 23.11 -18.84
CA PRO A 41 -5.11 22.02 -19.38
C PRO A 41 -5.97 20.77 -19.60
N THR A 42 -5.60 20.00 -20.61
CA THR A 42 -6.18 18.67 -20.82
C THR A 42 -5.48 17.64 -19.95
N SER A 43 -6.24 16.93 -19.15
CA SER A 43 -5.78 15.72 -18.44
C SER A 43 -5.91 14.52 -19.35
N ASN A 44 -4.82 13.82 -19.60
CA ASN A 44 -4.77 12.62 -20.42
C ASN A 44 -4.56 11.39 -19.54
N TYR A 45 -5.51 10.48 -19.53
CA TYR A 45 -5.47 9.23 -18.78
C TYR A 45 -5.10 8.07 -19.71
N SER A 46 -4.10 7.29 -19.34
CA SER A 46 -3.67 6.10 -20.07
C SER A 46 -3.73 4.86 -19.17
N GLY A 47 -4.49 3.86 -19.59
CA GLY A 47 -4.63 2.59 -18.89
C GLY A 47 -3.76 1.50 -19.51
N TYR A 48 -3.03 0.76 -18.67
CA TYR A 48 -2.12 -0.30 -19.06
C TYR A 48 -2.34 -1.57 -18.25
N SER A 49 -2.35 -2.72 -18.90
CA SER A 49 -2.39 -4.04 -18.26
C SER A 49 -0.98 -4.66 -18.25
N CYS A 50 -0.52 -5.04 -17.06
CA CYS A 50 0.77 -5.70 -16.87
C CYS A 50 0.78 -7.10 -17.48
N THR A 51 1.77 -7.44 -18.29
CA THR A 51 1.88 -8.79 -18.89
C THR A 51 2.25 -9.88 -17.89
N THR A 52 2.77 -9.52 -16.70
CA THR A 52 3.14 -10.48 -15.65
C THR A 52 1.97 -10.81 -14.72
N CYS A 53 1.30 -9.80 -14.13
CA CYS A 53 0.23 -10.02 -13.16
C CYS A 53 -1.18 -9.80 -13.71
N GLY A 54 -1.31 -9.23 -14.92
CA GLY A 54 -2.60 -8.94 -15.56
C GLY A 54 -3.31 -7.70 -14.99
N ASP A 55 -2.76 -7.04 -13.97
CA ASP A 55 -3.41 -5.90 -13.33
C ASP A 55 -3.35 -4.63 -14.17
N LEU A 56 -4.40 -3.82 -14.02
CA LEU A 56 -4.54 -2.52 -14.66
C LEU A 56 -3.83 -1.44 -13.83
N SER A 57 -3.07 -0.59 -14.49
CA SER A 57 -2.56 0.67 -13.95
C SER A 57 -3.05 1.83 -14.80
N ILE A 58 -3.35 2.97 -14.17
CA ILE A 58 -3.79 4.19 -14.87
C ILE A 58 -2.82 5.31 -14.51
N TYR A 59 -2.34 5.98 -15.53
CA TYR A 59 -1.46 7.13 -15.42
C TYR A 59 -2.13 8.38 -16.01
N GLU A 60 -1.84 9.51 -15.40
CA GLU A 60 -2.29 10.83 -15.82
C GLU A 60 -1.10 11.67 -16.29
N THR A 61 -1.30 12.40 -17.37
CA THR A 61 -0.39 13.46 -17.87
C THR A 61 -1.21 14.69 -18.20
N HIS A 62 -0.60 15.88 -18.13
CA HIS A 62 -1.22 17.13 -18.54
C HIS A 62 -0.51 17.72 -19.75
N ASP A 63 -1.22 18.46 -20.60
CA ASP A 63 -0.66 19.05 -21.84
C ASP A 63 0.47 20.06 -21.58
N PHE A 64 0.52 20.66 -20.38
CA PHE A 64 1.56 21.61 -19.99
C PHE A 64 2.78 20.94 -19.34
N ASP A 65 2.70 19.64 -19.00
CA ASP A 65 3.78 18.89 -18.38
C ASP A 65 4.84 18.50 -19.43
N THR A 66 5.63 19.48 -19.86
CA THR A 66 6.71 19.25 -20.83
C THR A 66 7.91 18.59 -20.13
N GLY A 67 7.86 17.26 -20.02
CA GLY A 67 8.97 16.45 -19.51
C GLY A 67 8.75 15.85 -18.14
N ASP A 68 7.61 16.06 -17.51
CA ASP A 68 7.26 15.40 -16.25
C ASP A 68 6.90 13.93 -16.48
N GLU A 69 7.26 13.09 -15.50
CA GLU A 69 6.87 11.68 -15.54
C GLU A 69 5.36 11.54 -15.30
N PRO A 70 4.69 10.60 -16.02
CA PRO A 70 3.27 10.33 -15.82
C PRO A 70 2.94 10.02 -14.36
N THR A 71 1.94 10.67 -13.81
CA THR A 71 1.47 10.44 -12.43
C THR A 71 0.63 9.17 -12.36
N LEU A 72 0.99 8.25 -11.44
CA LEU A 72 0.19 7.05 -11.20
C LEU A 72 -1.10 7.41 -10.43
N VAL A 73 -2.25 7.22 -11.09
CA VAL A 73 -3.58 7.47 -10.51
C VAL A 73 -4.19 6.19 -9.93
N PHE A 74 -3.95 5.06 -10.58
CA PHE A 74 -4.41 3.75 -10.11
C PHE A 74 -3.35 2.67 -10.36
N PRO A 75 -3.09 1.82 -9.36
CA PRO A 75 -3.71 1.77 -8.05
C PRO A 75 -3.27 2.92 -7.15
N SER A 76 -4.23 3.54 -6.46
CA SER A 76 -3.93 4.54 -5.44
C SER A 76 -3.48 3.85 -4.15
N GLY A 77 -2.53 4.44 -3.43
CA GLY A 77 -2.11 3.96 -2.11
C GLY A 77 -1.38 2.61 -2.12
N VAL A 78 -0.63 2.31 -3.20
CA VAL A 78 0.25 1.12 -3.25
C VAL A 78 1.40 1.28 -2.26
N ASP A 79 1.89 2.50 -2.10
CA ASP A 79 2.95 2.79 -1.15
C ASP A 79 2.41 2.93 0.27
N LEU A 80 3.25 2.57 1.22
CA LEU A 80 3.01 2.82 2.63
C LEU A 80 3.42 4.25 2.97
N ASP A 81 2.80 4.83 4.01
CA ASP A 81 3.16 6.17 4.51
C ASP A 81 4.64 6.22 4.94
N ASP A 82 5.30 7.36 4.74
CA ASP A 82 6.72 7.57 5.04
C ASP A 82 7.05 7.43 6.54
N SER A 83 6.05 7.49 7.42
CA SER A 83 6.24 7.22 8.84
C SER A 83 6.52 5.75 9.16
N ILE A 84 6.29 4.85 8.20
CA ILE A 84 6.49 3.42 8.40
C ILE A 84 7.97 3.10 8.17
N PRO A 85 8.67 2.49 9.16
CA PRO A 85 10.09 2.17 9.03
C PRO A 85 10.40 1.32 7.79
N GLU A 86 11.51 1.62 7.12
CA GLU A 86 11.90 0.98 5.86
C GLU A 86 11.99 -0.55 5.98
N ILE A 87 12.41 -1.07 7.13
CA ILE A 87 12.48 -2.53 7.35
C ILE A 87 11.08 -3.18 7.29
N VAL A 88 10.05 -2.49 7.77
CA VAL A 88 8.65 -2.95 7.69
C VAL A 88 8.13 -2.79 6.27
N ALA A 89 8.36 -1.62 5.66
CA ALA A 89 7.90 -1.29 4.32
C ALA A 89 8.54 -2.19 3.24
N SER A 90 9.85 -2.47 3.32
CA SER A 90 10.54 -3.34 2.36
C SER A 90 10.04 -4.77 2.40
N ASN A 91 9.85 -5.35 3.59
CA ASN A 91 9.27 -6.68 3.76
C ASN A 91 7.84 -6.74 3.19
N TYR A 92 7.05 -5.69 3.42
CA TYR A 92 5.71 -5.60 2.85
C TYR A 92 5.74 -5.51 1.31
N ARG A 93 6.59 -4.65 0.73
CA ARG A 93 6.74 -4.56 -0.74
C ARG A 93 7.16 -5.91 -1.35
N GLU A 94 8.04 -6.66 -0.69
CA GLU A 94 8.41 -8.02 -1.10
C GLU A 94 7.19 -8.93 -1.11
N SER A 95 6.35 -8.89 -0.07
CA SER A 95 5.12 -9.68 0.00
C SER A 95 4.16 -9.36 -1.16
N LYS A 96 3.99 -8.08 -1.49
CA LYS A 96 3.10 -7.63 -2.58
C LYS A 96 3.50 -8.19 -3.95
N ARG A 97 4.80 -8.33 -4.21
CA ARG A 97 5.31 -8.88 -5.50
C ARG A 97 4.84 -10.31 -5.77
N VAL A 98 4.59 -11.08 -4.72
CA VAL A 98 4.19 -12.48 -4.85
C VAL A 98 2.71 -12.73 -4.54
N GLN A 99 1.95 -11.72 -4.15
CA GLN A 99 0.58 -11.85 -3.65
C GLN A 99 -0.35 -12.67 -4.56
N LYS A 100 -0.29 -12.43 -5.86
CA LYS A 100 -1.13 -13.14 -6.86
C LYS A 100 -0.45 -14.36 -7.44
N VAL A 101 0.87 -14.35 -7.49
CA VAL A 101 1.67 -15.45 -8.11
C VAL A 101 1.82 -16.62 -7.14
N SER A 102 2.01 -16.34 -5.86
CA SER A 102 2.18 -17.33 -4.81
C SER A 102 1.53 -16.88 -3.49
N PRO A 103 0.22 -17.12 -3.31
CA PRO A 103 -0.50 -16.75 -2.09
C PRO A 103 0.13 -17.30 -0.81
N ASN A 104 0.70 -18.51 -0.86
CA ASN A 104 1.40 -19.10 0.29
C ASN A 104 2.68 -18.32 0.64
N ALA A 105 3.47 -17.92 -0.36
CA ALA A 105 4.66 -17.09 -0.14
C ALA A 105 4.26 -15.72 0.41
N PHE A 106 3.16 -15.13 -0.09
CA PHE A 106 2.62 -13.89 0.47
C PHE A 106 2.31 -14.03 1.97
N ALA A 107 1.64 -15.12 2.39
CA ALA A 107 1.30 -15.35 3.80
C ALA A 107 2.55 -15.41 4.71
N VAL A 108 3.64 -15.99 4.23
CA VAL A 108 4.93 -16.03 4.95
C VAL A 108 5.55 -14.63 5.02
N LEU A 109 5.59 -13.92 3.91
CA LEU A 109 6.25 -12.60 3.83
C LEU A 109 5.46 -11.51 4.57
N ILE A 110 4.13 -11.53 4.52
CA ILE A 110 3.32 -10.57 5.30
C ILE A 110 3.50 -10.79 6.80
N ARG A 111 3.62 -12.04 7.24
CA ARG A 111 3.95 -12.38 8.62
C ARG A 111 5.32 -11.82 9.01
N ARG A 112 6.34 -11.96 8.15
CA ARG A 112 7.66 -11.37 8.37
C ARG A 112 7.60 -9.84 8.52
N SER A 113 6.72 -9.18 7.75
CA SER A 113 6.49 -7.74 7.87
C SER A 113 5.90 -7.36 9.23
N LEU A 114 4.98 -8.19 9.77
CA LEU A 114 4.41 -8.00 11.11
C LEU A 114 5.43 -8.27 12.22
N GLU A 115 6.30 -9.26 12.04
CA GLU A 115 7.40 -9.53 12.97
C GLU A 115 8.39 -8.34 12.99
N ALA A 116 8.73 -7.77 11.83
CA ALA A 116 9.55 -6.57 11.73
C ALA A 116 8.90 -5.33 12.40
N LEU A 117 7.57 -5.17 12.31
CA LEU A 117 6.84 -4.15 13.05
C LEU A 117 7.01 -4.34 14.56
N CYS A 118 6.84 -5.56 15.06
CA CYS A 118 7.04 -5.83 16.48
C CYS A 118 8.49 -5.60 16.94
N ASP A 119 9.49 -5.92 16.10
CA ASP A 119 10.91 -5.65 16.38
C ASP A 119 11.15 -4.13 16.48
N ASP A 120 10.64 -3.35 15.54
CA ASP A 120 10.75 -1.88 15.54
C ASP A 120 10.12 -1.26 16.80
N ARG A 121 9.00 -1.83 17.27
CA ARG A 121 8.35 -1.39 18.53
C ARG A 121 9.03 -1.92 19.80
N GLY A 122 10.16 -2.60 19.67
CA GLY A 122 10.94 -3.11 20.81
C GLY A 122 10.28 -4.25 21.56
N VAL A 123 9.32 -4.98 20.95
CA VAL A 123 8.67 -6.12 21.57
C VAL A 123 9.58 -7.33 21.57
N ALA A 124 9.77 -7.96 22.74
CA ALA A 124 10.63 -9.11 22.91
C ALA A 124 10.28 -10.27 21.95
N PRO A 125 11.28 -11.10 21.55
CA PRO A 125 11.05 -12.26 20.71
C PRO A 125 10.02 -13.22 21.30
N GLY A 126 9.20 -13.80 20.42
CA GLY A 126 8.13 -14.72 20.83
C GLY A 126 7.22 -15.08 19.64
N SER A 127 6.10 -15.73 19.91
CA SER A 127 5.10 -15.96 18.87
C SER A 127 4.50 -14.63 18.40
N LEU A 128 4.16 -14.52 17.13
CA LEU A 128 3.54 -13.27 16.60
C LEU A 128 2.29 -12.88 17.39
N HIS A 129 1.48 -13.86 17.80
CA HIS A 129 0.32 -13.63 18.67
C HIS A 129 0.72 -12.97 20.00
N ALA A 130 1.70 -13.51 20.71
CA ALA A 130 2.16 -12.95 21.99
C ALA A 130 2.72 -11.54 21.81
N ARG A 131 3.44 -11.30 20.71
CA ARG A 131 4.03 -10.00 20.40
C ARG A 131 2.98 -8.93 20.08
N LEU A 132 1.98 -9.25 19.26
CA LEU A 132 0.87 -8.32 18.97
C LEU A 132 -0.01 -8.13 20.22
N LYS A 133 -0.17 -9.14 21.05
CA LYS A 133 -0.82 -8.98 22.36
C LYS A 133 -0.08 -7.97 23.24
N THR A 134 1.24 -8.00 23.27
CA THR A 134 2.04 -7.00 24.01
C THR A 134 1.78 -5.58 23.47
N LEU A 135 1.70 -5.38 22.15
CA LEU A 135 1.35 -4.08 21.58
C LEU A 135 -0.05 -3.61 22.00
N ALA A 136 -1.01 -4.55 22.07
CA ALA A 136 -2.36 -4.23 22.54
C ALA A 136 -2.39 -3.89 24.04
N ASP A 137 -1.68 -4.66 24.87
CA ASP A 137 -1.56 -4.41 26.31
C ASP A 137 -0.87 -3.05 26.60
N ASN A 138 0.04 -2.61 25.71
CA ASN A 138 0.67 -1.29 25.74
C ASN A 138 -0.24 -0.16 25.19
N GLY A 139 -1.41 -0.48 24.65
CA GLY A 139 -2.32 0.50 24.04
C GLY A 139 -1.91 0.99 22.64
N GLU A 140 -0.95 0.34 21.99
CA GLU A 140 -0.48 0.72 20.65
C GLU A 140 -1.42 0.26 19.54
N ILE A 141 -2.16 -0.84 19.77
CA ILE A 141 -3.20 -1.34 18.86
C ILE A 141 -4.44 -1.77 19.65
N PRO A 142 -5.64 -1.71 19.04
CA PRO A 142 -6.86 -2.26 19.65
C PRO A 142 -6.75 -3.76 19.89
N PRO A 143 -7.25 -4.29 21.04
CA PRO A 143 -7.18 -5.72 21.37
C PRO A 143 -7.83 -6.62 20.30
N VAL A 144 -8.87 -6.17 19.63
CA VAL A 144 -9.55 -6.91 18.54
C VAL A 144 -8.58 -7.26 17.38
N LEU A 145 -7.53 -6.48 17.16
CA LEU A 145 -6.55 -6.77 16.12
C LEU A 145 -5.63 -7.95 16.49
N VAL A 146 -5.55 -8.34 17.75
CA VAL A 146 -4.79 -9.53 18.18
C VAL A 146 -5.47 -10.82 17.71
N GLU A 147 -6.80 -10.87 17.69
CA GLU A 147 -7.58 -12.05 17.30
C GLU A 147 -7.29 -12.52 15.87
N VAL A 148 -6.94 -11.58 14.97
CA VAL A 148 -6.61 -11.92 13.57
C VAL A 148 -5.30 -12.70 13.46
N THR A 149 -4.42 -12.65 14.49
CA THR A 149 -3.20 -13.48 14.51
C THR A 149 -3.50 -14.97 14.51
N ASP A 150 -4.61 -15.39 15.09
CA ASP A 150 -5.02 -16.80 15.09
C ASP A 150 -5.39 -17.25 13.67
N VAL A 151 -6.00 -16.37 12.89
CA VAL A 151 -6.27 -16.60 11.46
C VAL A 151 -4.95 -16.72 10.70
N LEU A 152 -4.02 -15.76 10.90
CA LEU A 152 -2.70 -15.79 10.25
C LEU A 152 -1.87 -17.01 10.66
N ARG A 153 -1.94 -17.45 11.92
CA ARG A 153 -1.28 -18.65 12.40
C ARG A 153 -1.80 -19.90 11.71
N THR A 154 -3.11 -20.03 11.61
CA THR A 154 -3.76 -21.17 10.95
C THR A 154 -3.34 -21.25 9.48
N LEU A 155 -3.26 -20.10 8.80
CA LEU A 155 -2.88 -20.00 7.40
C LEU A 155 -1.38 -20.18 7.17
N GLY A 156 -0.54 -19.58 8.03
CA GLY A 156 0.92 -19.69 7.93
C GLY A 156 1.43 -21.10 8.21
N ASN A 157 0.82 -21.81 9.13
CA ASN A 157 1.15 -23.22 9.41
C ASN A 157 0.74 -24.14 8.26
N SER A 158 -0.36 -23.84 7.60
CA SER A 158 -0.85 -24.62 6.43
C SER A 158 0.00 -24.38 5.18
N GLY A 159 0.59 -23.20 5.01
CA GLY A 159 1.48 -22.89 3.89
C GLY A 159 2.86 -23.51 3.99
N ALA A 160 3.37 -23.74 5.23
CA ALA A 160 4.68 -24.34 5.50
C ALA A 160 4.63 -25.88 5.63
N HIS A 161 3.48 -26.43 5.98
CA HIS A 161 3.27 -27.88 6.11
C HIS A 161 2.10 -28.28 5.20
N ASN A 162 2.25 -29.36 4.48
CA ASN A 162 1.30 -29.91 3.49
C ASN A 162 -0.06 -30.37 4.10
N THR A 163 -0.55 -29.67 5.12
CA THR A 163 -1.74 -29.96 5.93
C THR A 163 -2.98 -29.18 5.48
N GLY A 164 -3.31 -29.24 4.22
CA GLY A 164 -4.70 -29.18 3.78
C GLY A 164 -5.30 -27.81 3.43
N GLN A 165 -4.97 -26.72 4.06
CA GLN A 165 -5.62 -25.42 3.79
C GLN A 165 -4.74 -24.51 2.94
N LYS A 166 -5.09 -24.40 1.64
CA LYS A 166 -4.38 -23.52 0.70
C LYS A 166 -4.77 -22.05 0.95
N VAL A 167 -3.76 -21.19 1.01
CA VAL A 167 -4.01 -19.73 0.98
C VAL A 167 -4.49 -19.36 -0.42
N THR A 168 -5.65 -18.71 -0.51
CA THR A 168 -6.23 -18.25 -1.79
C THR A 168 -5.95 -16.77 -2.02
N VAL A 169 -6.01 -16.31 -3.26
CA VAL A 169 -5.82 -14.88 -3.59
C VAL A 169 -6.80 -13.97 -2.83
N PRO A 170 -8.12 -14.25 -2.73
CA PRO A 170 -9.02 -13.44 -1.92
C PRO A 170 -8.61 -13.33 -0.45
N LEU A 171 -8.06 -14.40 0.11
CA LEU A 171 -7.57 -14.39 1.48
C LEU A 171 -6.33 -13.49 1.65
N THR A 172 -5.44 -13.45 0.66
CA THR A 172 -4.29 -12.53 0.69
C THR A 172 -4.72 -11.07 0.70
N TRP A 173 -5.84 -10.71 0.07
CA TRP A 173 -6.37 -9.35 0.12
C TRP A 173 -6.84 -8.97 1.53
N GLN A 174 -7.41 -9.92 2.26
CA GLN A 174 -7.82 -9.68 3.65
C GLN A 174 -6.61 -9.54 4.58
N MET A 175 -5.59 -10.37 4.38
CA MET A 175 -4.31 -10.25 5.11
C MET A 175 -3.62 -8.91 4.83
N ASP A 176 -3.65 -8.44 3.59
CA ASP A 176 -3.13 -7.14 3.19
C ASP A 176 -3.85 -5.99 3.89
N LYS A 177 -5.18 -6.00 3.86
CA LYS A 177 -6.00 -5.00 4.58
C LYS A 177 -5.71 -4.98 6.06
N PHE A 178 -5.57 -6.15 6.66
CA PHE A 178 -5.24 -6.27 8.08
C PHE A 178 -3.85 -5.67 8.40
N PHE A 179 -2.83 -6.00 7.61
CA PHE A 179 -1.50 -5.42 7.77
C PHE A 179 -1.56 -3.89 7.68
N ARG A 180 -2.25 -3.35 6.67
CA ARG A 180 -2.43 -1.90 6.51
C ARG A 180 -3.15 -1.27 7.71
N THR A 181 -4.15 -1.93 8.27
CA THR A 181 -4.81 -1.46 9.49
C THR A 181 -3.84 -1.38 10.66
N LEU A 182 -2.98 -2.40 10.86
CA LEU A 182 -1.99 -2.38 11.93
C LEU A 182 -0.97 -1.24 11.76
N VAL A 183 -0.39 -1.06 10.59
CA VAL A 183 0.58 0.01 10.36
C VAL A 183 -0.07 1.40 10.45
N GLU A 184 -1.35 1.53 10.07
CA GLU A 184 -2.11 2.77 10.27
C GLU A 184 -2.19 3.13 11.76
N TYR A 185 -2.54 2.18 12.65
CA TYR A 185 -2.61 2.41 14.09
C TYR A 185 -1.25 2.72 14.70
N VAL A 186 -0.22 1.96 14.33
CA VAL A 186 1.08 2.04 14.99
C VAL A 186 1.89 3.26 14.56
N TYR A 187 1.81 3.65 13.29
CA TYR A 187 2.68 4.69 12.72
C TYR A 187 1.92 5.91 12.18
N VAL A 188 0.92 5.66 11.33
CA VAL A 188 0.32 6.73 10.53
C VAL A 188 -0.62 7.61 11.34
N ALA A 189 -1.53 7.01 12.10
CA ALA A 189 -2.49 7.76 12.91
C ALA A 189 -1.81 8.64 13.99
N PRO A 190 -0.78 8.17 14.72
CA PRO A 190 -0.02 9.03 15.65
C PRO A 190 0.68 10.20 14.94
N LYS A 191 1.27 9.99 13.75
CA LYS A 191 1.88 11.06 12.96
C LYS A 191 0.83 12.11 12.56
N LYS A 192 -0.27 11.69 11.95
CA LYS A 192 -1.36 12.58 11.53
C LYS A 192 -1.92 13.41 12.70
N LEU A 193 -2.10 12.78 13.87
CA LEU A 193 -2.56 13.48 15.06
C LEU A 193 -1.57 14.55 15.53
N LYS A 194 -0.27 14.25 15.48
CA LYS A 194 0.79 15.22 15.82
C LYS A 194 0.79 16.40 14.85
N GLU A 195 0.72 16.13 13.54
CA GLU A 195 0.65 17.17 12.50
C GLU A 195 -0.59 18.06 12.67
N PHE A 196 -1.75 17.45 12.96
CA PHE A 196 -2.98 18.19 13.20
C PHE A 196 -2.86 19.13 14.43
N ARG A 197 -2.27 18.67 15.53
CA ARG A 197 -2.02 19.52 16.71
C ARG A 197 -1.11 20.71 16.39
N ILE A 198 -0.02 20.48 15.65
CA ILE A 198 0.89 21.56 15.23
C ILE A 198 0.14 22.59 14.36
N SER A 199 -0.72 22.13 13.43
CA SER A 199 -1.50 23.02 12.58
C SER A 199 -2.47 23.90 13.40
N LEU A 200 -3.08 23.37 14.45
CA LEU A 200 -3.95 24.16 15.35
C LEU A 200 -3.15 25.23 16.09
N GLU A 201 -2.01 24.87 16.67
CA GLU A 201 -1.14 25.80 17.38
C GLU A 201 -0.63 26.94 16.47
N THR A 202 -0.36 26.63 15.19
CA THR A 202 0.12 27.62 14.21
C THR A 202 -1.01 28.55 13.73
N SER A 203 -2.25 28.07 13.72
CA SER A 203 -3.41 28.87 13.29
C SER A 203 -3.95 29.79 14.39
N GLU A 204 -3.59 29.57 15.65
CA GLU A 204 -3.96 30.40 16.79
C GLU A 204 -2.89 31.50 17.13
N ALA A 205 -1.77 31.51 16.43
CA ALA A 205 -0.77 32.58 16.57
C ALA A 205 -1.27 33.86 15.86
N PRO A 206 -1.38 34.99 16.56
CA PRO A 206 -1.94 36.25 16.05
C PRO A 206 -1.06 36.89 14.95
#